data_744b26cd55dd45d8c43185e2ce309f5f
#
_entry.id   744b26cd55dd45d8c43185e2ce309f5f
#
_cell.length_a   1.000
_cell.length_b   1.000
_cell.length_c   1.000
_cell.angle_alpha   90.00
_cell.angle_beta   90.00
_cell.angle_gamma   90.00
#
_symmetry.space_group_name_H-M   'P 1'
#
loop_
_entity.id
_entity.type
_entity.pdbx_description
1 polymer ?
#
loop_
_entity_poly.entity_id
_entity_poly.type
_entity_poly.pdbx_seq_one_letter_code
_entity_poly.pdbx_strand_id
1 'polypeptide(L)'
;MNIPQPFPVSPGEMLLEAKGLSCIRQDRVLFEQLSLAVHGGELMQIAGKNGAGKSSLLRLLAGLAHPDEGDIYYRQQPLAQQAADYAADLCYIGHQSGIHEQLTALENLRFWRAAVQAPTGDDYALLGRLGLAGLEDIPCRMLSAGQQRRVSLARLWFSQGQLWILDEPFTALDQTAIALLQQHFLQHLQRGGCIVLTTHQSLSLQYAQLSKLELAYRW
;
A
#
# COMPACT_ATOMS: atom_id res chain seq x y z
N MET A 1 1.95 -25.80 -4.89
CA MET A 1 2.66 -25.45 -3.65
C MET A 1 1.74 -24.55 -2.85
N ASN A 2 1.34 -24.99 -1.64
CA ASN A 2 0.60 -24.11 -0.74
C ASN A 2 1.56 -23.03 -0.24
N ILE A 3 1.34 -21.79 -0.62
CA ILE A 3 2.02 -20.67 0.06
C ILE A 3 1.41 -20.65 1.47
N PRO A 4 2.25 -20.78 2.53
CA PRO A 4 1.73 -20.71 3.88
C PRO A 4 1.06 -19.33 4.04
N GLN A 5 -0.20 -19.33 4.50
CA GLN A 5 -0.86 -18.08 4.89
C GLN A 5 -0.02 -17.43 5.97
N PRO A 6 0.35 -16.16 5.82
CA PRO A 6 1.10 -15.48 6.88
C PRO A 6 0.30 -15.52 8.16
N PHE A 7 0.97 -15.84 9.27
CA PHE A 7 0.33 -15.84 10.60
C PHE A 7 -0.23 -14.45 10.87
N PRO A 8 -1.50 -14.33 11.29
CA PRO A 8 -2.07 -13.02 11.60
C PRO A 8 -1.21 -12.32 12.66
N VAL A 9 -0.91 -11.05 12.43
CA VAL A 9 -0.21 -10.20 13.40
C VAL A 9 -1.20 -9.82 14.49
N SER A 10 -0.79 -9.99 15.73
CA SER A 10 -1.60 -9.55 16.87
C SER A 10 -1.62 -8.01 16.94
N PRO A 11 -2.73 -7.39 17.35
CA PRO A 11 -2.74 -5.95 17.58
C PRO A 11 -1.61 -5.53 18.51
N GLY A 12 -0.81 -4.54 18.10
CA GLY A 12 0.35 -4.06 18.83
C GLY A 12 1.65 -4.86 18.63
N GLU A 13 1.62 -6.00 17.93
CA GLU A 13 2.83 -6.71 17.55
C GLU A 13 3.56 -5.97 16.43
N MET A 14 4.89 -5.81 16.55
CA MET A 14 5.71 -5.13 15.55
C MET A 14 5.86 -6.00 14.30
N LEU A 15 5.38 -5.50 13.16
CA LEU A 15 5.46 -6.18 11.88
C LEU A 15 6.64 -5.72 11.04
N LEU A 16 6.84 -4.40 10.93
CA LEU A 16 7.89 -3.79 10.13
C LEU A 16 8.67 -2.79 10.98
N GLU A 17 9.98 -2.82 10.90
CA GLU A 17 10.86 -1.89 11.59
C GLU A 17 11.93 -1.38 10.62
N ALA A 18 12.17 -0.09 10.66
CA ALA A 18 13.27 0.55 9.94
C ALA A 18 14.20 1.25 10.94
N LYS A 19 15.50 1.03 10.80
CA LYS A 19 16.53 1.57 11.71
C LYS A 19 17.57 2.38 10.95
N GLY A 20 17.68 3.66 11.29
CA GLY A 20 18.72 4.54 10.80
C GLY A 20 18.75 4.69 9.28
N LEU A 21 17.58 4.67 8.61
CA LEU A 21 17.51 4.76 7.16
C LEU A 21 18.02 6.10 6.65
N SER A 22 18.92 6.08 5.69
CA SER A 22 19.32 7.24 4.90
C SER A 22 18.95 7.01 3.43
N CYS A 23 18.52 8.07 2.75
CA CYS A 23 18.15 8.03 1.34
C CYS A 23 18.69 9.25 0.62
N ILE A 24 19.55 9.01 -0.37
CA ILE A 24 20.17 10.03 -1.23
C ILE A 24 19.68 9.79 -2.66
N ARG A 25 19.25 10.84 -3.34
CA ARG A 25 18.83 10.77 -4.75
C ARG A 25 19.33 11.99 -5.50
N GLN A 26 20.07 11.77 -6.60
CA GLN A 26 20.65 12.85 -7.42
C GLN A 26 21.44 13.86 -6.56
N ASP A 27 22.37 13.34 -5.74
CA ASP A 27 23.22 14.10 -4.81
C ASP A 27 22.48 14.90 -3.73
N ARG A 28 21.16 14.69 -3.61
CA ARG A 28 20.33 15.30 -2.58
C ARG A 28 19.97 14.27 -1.51
N VAL A 29 20.25 14.64 -0.25
CA VAL A 29 19.81 13.88 0.92
C VAL A 29 18.32 14.14 1.14
N LEU A 30 17.51 13.10 0.97
CA LEU A 30 16.06 13.17 1.25
C LEU A 30 15.78 13.04 2.75
N PHE A 31 16.42 12.07 3.40
CA PHE A 31 16.38 11.89 4.86
C PHE A 31 17.60 11.08 5.31
N GLU A 32 17.97 11.25 6.57
CA GLU A 32 19.07 10.55 7.25
C GLU A 32 18.61 10.06 8.62
N GLN A 33 19.19 8.94 9.05
CA GLN A 33 18.98 8.33 10.37
C GLN A 33 17.51 8.18 10.77
N LEU A 34 16.64 7.96 9.78
CA LEU A 34 15.21 7.80 9.97
C LEU A 34 14.92 6.43 10.57
N SER A 35 14.22 6.38 11.68
CA SER A 35 13.75 5.15 12.28
C SER A 35 12.25 5.20 12.48
N LEU A 36 11.58 4.08 12.23
CA LEU A 36 10.15 3.91 12.46
C LEU A 36 9.83 2.44 12.74
N ALA A 37 8.68 2.20 13.37
CA ALA A 37 8.11 0.86 13.53
C ALA A 37 6.62 0.89 13.20
N VAL A 38 6.13 -0.16 12.57
CA VAL A 38 4.71 -0.35 12.20
C VAL A 38 4.19 -1.59 12.90
N HIS A 39 3.07 -1.44 13.59
CA HIS A 39 2.48 -2.48 14.41
C HIS A 39 1.15 -2.96 13.85
N GLY A 40 0.79 -4.20 14.18
CA GLY A 40 -0.52 -4.76 13.84
C GLY A 40 -1.66 -3.87 14.33
N GLY A 41 -2.63 -3.60 13.46
CA GLY A 41 -3.74 -2.70 13.73
C GLY A 41 -3.42 -1.21 13.60
N GLU A 42 -2.22 -0.82 13.18
CA GLU A 42 -1.79 0.57 13.08
C GLU A 42 -1.97 1.12 11.65
N LEU A 43 -2.41 2.39 11.56
CA LEU A 43 -2.31 3.19 10.34
C LEU A 43 -1.25 4.27 10.57
N MET A 44 -0.16 4.20 9.79
CA MET A 44 0.90 5.21 9.79
C MET A 44 0.78 6.13 8.57
N GLN A 45 0.58 7.41 8.83
CA GLN A 45 0.61 8.44 7.79
C GLN A 45 2.01 9.03 7.65
N ILE A 46 2.61 8.90 6.46
CA ILE A 46 3.84 9.60 6.09
C ILE A 46 3.45 10.96 5.52
N ALA A 47 3.78 12.02 6.25
CA ALA A 47 3.52 13.40 5.87
C ALA A 47 4.80 14.11 5.44
N GLY A 48 4.67 15.29 4.86
CA GLY A 48 5.79 16.15 4.43
C GLY A 48 5.50 16.82 3.09
N LYS A 49 6.28 17.85 2.77
CA LYS A 49 6.17 18.61 1.51
C LYS A 49 6.43 17.71 0.28
N ASN A 50 5.99 18.17 -0.90
CA ASN A 50 6.36 17.49 -2.15
C ASN A 50 7.88 17.52 -2.30
N GLY A 51 8.46 16.39 -2.72
CA GLY A 51 9.90 16.21 -2.81
C GLY A 51 10.62 15.92 -1.48
N ALA A 52 9.94 15.77 -0.35
CA ALA A 52 10.55 15.38 0.93
C ALA A 52 10.99 13.90 1.00
N GLY A 53 10.72 13.11 -0.04
CA GLY A 53 11.14 11.70 -0.08
C GLY A 53 10.07 10.70 0.34
N LYS A 54 8.80 11.10 0.48
CA LYS A 54 7.68 10.22 0.88
C LYS A 54 7.61 8.93 0.04
N SER A 55 7.50 9.06 -1.27
CA SER A 55 7.45 7.90 -2.19
C SER A 55 8.75 7.08 -2.16
N SER A 56 9.90 7.72 -1.95
CA SER A 56 11.18 7.01 -1.76
C SER A 56 11.14 6.16 -0.50
N LEU A 57 10.67 6.72 0.63
CA LEU A 57 10.51 5.97 1.87
C LEU A 57 9.56 4.79 1.68
N LEU A 58 8.38 4.99 1.06
CA LEU A 58 7.46 3.89 0.80
C LEU A 58 8.09 2.79 -0.06
N ARG A 59 8.91 3.14 -1.05
CA ARG A 59 9.61 2.15 -1.89
C ARG A 59 10.70 1.38 -1.12
N LEU A 60 11.40 2.03 -0.18
CA LEU A 60 12.34 1.37 0.71
C LEU A 60 11.60 0.38 1.63
N LEU A 61 10.53 0.85 2.28
CA LEU A 61 9.69 0.01 3.14
C LEU A 61 9.07 -1.16 2.38
N ALA A 62 8.69 -0.96 1.11
CA ALA A 62 8.16 -2.04 0.25
C ALA A 62 9.24 -3.03 -0.26
N GLY A 63 10.51 -2.82 0.06
CA GLY A 63 11.62 -3.65 -0.46
C GLY A 63 11.89 -3.48 -1.96
N LEU A 64 11.36 -2.41 -2.57
CA LEU A 64 11.52 -2.09 -4.00
C LEU A 64 12.75 -1.22 -4.29
N ALA A 65 13.44 -0.79 -3.26
CA ALA A 65 14.69 -0.05 -3.33
C ALA A 65 15.53 -0.37 -2.09
N HIS A 66 16.83 -0.15 -2.20
CA HIS A 66 17.73 -0.28 -1.05
C HIS A 66 18.00 1.10 -0.44
N PRO A 67 18.06 1.21 0.90
CA PRO A 67 18.53 2.40 1.57
C PRO A 67 20.03 2.61 1.30
N ASP A 68 20.49 3.86 1.38
CA ASP A 68 21.92 4.17 1.30
C ASP A 68 22.62 3.80 2.62
N GLU A 69 21.91 3.92 3.76
CA GLU A 69 22.30 3.45 5.08
C GLU A 69 21.11 2.95 5.87
N GLY A 70 21.38 2.11 6.88
CA GLY A 70 20.38 1.54 7.77
C GLY A 70 19.75 0.26 7.24
N ASP A 71 18.89 -0.33 8.04
CA ASP A 71 18.31 -1.64 7.78
C ASP A 71 16.79 -1.64 7.98
N ILE A 72 16.13 -2.58 7.27
CA ILE A 72 14.70 -2.84 7.41
C ILE A 72 14.52 -4.27 7.90
N TYR A 73 13.65 -4.44 8.88
CA TYR A 73 13.32 -5.73 9.50
C TYR A 73 11.84 -6.02 9.33
N TYR A 74 11.54 -7.24 8.91
CA TYR A 74 10.20 -7.78 8.86
C TYR A 74 10.09 -8.90 9.90
N ARG A 75 9.09 -8.81 10.81
CA ARG A 75 8.93 -9.76 11.92
C ARG A 75 10.25 -10.01 12.67
N GLN A 76 10.96 -8.91 12.97
CA GLN A 76 12.24 -8.89 13.70
C GLN A 76 13.42 -9.58 12.97
N GLN A 77 13.25 -9.99 11.71
CA GLN A 77 14.31 -10.55 10.87
C GLN A 77 14.70 -9.56 9.77
N PRO A 78 15.96 -9.51 9.34
CA PRO A 78 16.34 -8.66 8.22
C PRO A 78 15.50 -8.95 6.98
N LEU A 79 14.94 -7.91 6.37
CA LEU A 79 14.03 -8.01 5.23
C LEU A 79 14.63 -8.84 4.08
N ALA A 80 15.92 -8.68 3.84
CA ALA A 80 16.66 -9.41 2.79
C ALA A 80 16.61 -10.93 2.98
N GLN A 81 16.47 -11.41 4.22
CA GLN A 81 16.38 -12.85 4.54
C GLN A 81 14.95 -13.38 4.45
N GLN A 82 13.96 -12.50 4.40
CA GLN A 82 12.53 -12.83 4.42
C GLN A 82 11.81 -12.32 3.17
N ALA A 83 12.53 -12.06 2.07
CA ALA A 83 11.99 -11.36 0.89
C ALA A 83 10.75 -12.05 0.29
N ALA A 84 10.70 -13.38 0.27
CA ALA A 84 9.57 -14.13 -0.28
C ALA A 84 8.32 -14.02 0.61
N ASP A 85 8.48 -14.21 1.93
CA ASP A 85 7.39 -14.12 2.90
C ASP A 85 6.87 -12.68 3.01
N TYR A 86 7.80 -11.71 2.98
CA TYR A 86 7.45 -10.30 2.94
C TYR A 86 6.65 -9.92 1.70
N ALA A 87 7.08 -10.37 0.52
CA ALA A 87 6.37 -10.11 -0.73
C ALA A 87 4.97 -10.72 -0.75
N ALA A 88 4.77 -11.88 -0.11
CA ALA A 88 3.46 -12.51 0.04
C ALA A 88 2.55 -11.75 1.02
N ASP A 89 3.13 -11.10 2.03
CA ASP A 89 2.42 -10.36 3.09
C ASP A 89 2.21 -8.87 2.77
N LEU A 90 2.78 -8.39 1.67
CA LEU A 90 2.73 -6.99 1.25
C LEU A 90 1.71 -6.76 0.13
N CYS A 91 0.87 -5.73 0.27
CA CYS A 91 0.18 -5.10 -0.85
C CYS A 91 0.71 -3.68 -1.06
N TYR A 92 1.53 -3.50 -2.10
CA TYR A 92 2.06 -2.18 -2.48
C TYR A 92 1.27 -1.57 -3.63
N ILE A 93 0.78 -0.33 -3.44
CA ILE A 93 0.17 0.49 -4.49
C ILE A 93 0.89 1.84 -4.53
N GLY A 94 1.78 1.99 -5.50
CA GLY A 94 2.57 3.20 -5.69
C GLY A 94 1.80 4.33 -6.37
N HIS A 95 2.52 5.41 -6.68
CA HIS A 95 1.98 6.54 -7.43
C HIS A 95 1.52 6.11 -8.84
N GLN A 96 2.32 5.29 -9.52
CA GLN A 96 1.87 4.62 -10.74
C GLN A 96 0.89 3.50 -10.37
N SER A 97 -0.22 3.44 -11.10
CA SER A 97 -1.33 2.52 -10.81
C SER A 97 -0.92 1.03 -10.87
N GLY A 98 0.14 0.69 -11.60
CA GLY A 98 0.57 -0.69 -11.80
C GLY A 98 -0.45 -1.53 -12.59
N ILE A 99 -1.40 -0.90 -13.27
CA ILE A 99 -2.33 -1.55 -14.19
C ILE A 99 -1.64 -1.87 -15.52
N HIS A 100 -2.08 -2.92 -16.17
CA HIS A 100 -1.73 -3.19 -17.55
C HIS A 100 -2.72 -2.47 -18.46
N GLU A 101 -2.30 -1.40 -19.10
CA GLU A 101 -3.19 -0.48 -19.83
C GLU A 101 -3.90 -1.12 -21.02
N GLN A 102 -3.32 -2.16 -21.63
CA GLN A 102 -3.92 -2.89 -22.76
C GLN A 102 -5.02 -3.86 -22.30
N LEU A 103 -4.97 -4.30 -21.04
CA LEU A 103 -5.97 -5.19 -20.46
C LEU A 103 -7.18 -4.38 -19.97
N THR A 104 -8.33 -5.04 -19.95
CA THR A 104 -9.55 -4.50 -19.34
C THR A 104 -9.43 -4.43 -17.82
N ALA A 105 -10.36 -3.74 -17.15
CA ALA A 105 -10.42 -3.73 -15.68
C ALA A 105 -10.55 -5.16 -15.13
N LEU A 106 -11.44 -5.96 -15.71
CA LEU A 106 -11.69 -7.34 -15.33
C LEU A 106 -10.46 -8.25 -15.51
N GLU A 107 -9.76 -8.12 -16.66
CA GLU A 107 -8.54 -8.88 -16.93
C GLU A 107 -7.40 -8.53 -15.96
N ASN A 108 -7.23 -7.24 -15.62
CA ASN A 108 -6.27 -6.80 -14.60
C ASN A 108 -6.57 -7.45 -13.24
N LEU A 109 -7.83 -7.46 -12.79
CA LEU A 109 -8.21 -8.10 -11.53
C LEU A 109 -7.91 -9.59 -11.53
N ARG A 110 -8.30 -10.30 -12.59
CA ARG A 110 -8.06 -11.73 -12.76
C ARG A 110 -6.56 -12.07 -12.75
N PHE A 111 -5.76 -11.26 -13.44
CA PHE A 111 -4.30 -11.42 -13.46
C PHE A 111 -3.71 -11.29 -12.05
N TRP A 112 -4.03 -10.21 -11.31
CA TRP A 112 -3.50 -10.01 -9.97
C TRP A 112 -4.01 -11.06 -8.98
N ARG A 113 -5.29 -11.42 -9.06
CA ARG A 113 -5.87 -12.48 -8.22
C ARG A 113 -5.14 -13.81 -8.41
N ALA A 114 -4.85 -14.18 -9.66
CA ALA A 114 -4.08 -15.38 -9.97
C ALA A 114 -2.64 -15.28 -9.43
N ALA A 115 -2.00 -14.12 -9.57
CA ALA A 115 -0.63 -13.90 -9.10
C ALA A 115 -0.49 -14.07 -7.58
N VAL A 116 -1.49 -13.64 -6.79
CA VAL A 116 -1.49 -13.80 -5.32
C VAL A 116 -2.24 -15.05 -4.86
N GLN A 117 -2.66 -15.91 -5.79
CA GLN A 117 -3.42 -17.15 -5.52
C GLN A 117 -4.67 -16.90 -4.64
N ALA A 118 -5.27 -15.71 -4.78
CA ALA A 118 -6.48 -15.39 -4.05
C ALA A 118 -7.68 -16.24 -4.54
N PRO A 119 -8.61 -16.60 -3.67
CA PRO A 119 -9.81 -17.34 -4.06
C PRO A 119 -10.57 -16.65 -5.19
N THR A 120 -11.25 -17.42 -6.03
CA THR A 120 -12.19 -16.89 -7.02
C THR A 120 -13.24 -16.03 -6.32
N GLY A 121 -13.59 -14.90 -6.92
CA GLY A 121 -14.57 -13.96 -6.40
C GLY A 121 -15.41 -13.37 -7.53
N ASP A 122 -16.47 -12.68 -7.16
CA ASP A 122 -17.28 -11.93 -8.12
C ASP A 122 -16.57 -10.59 -8.44
N ASP A 123 -15.72 -10.64 -9.47
CA ASP A 123 -14.95 -9.47 -9.90
C ASP A 123 -15.85 -8.40 -10.54
N TYR A 124 -16.99 -8.77 -11.14
CA TYR A 124 -17.98 -7.81 -11.65
C TYR A 124 -18.62 -7.04 -10.51
N ALA A 125 -19.08 -7.74 -9.47
CA ALA A 125 -19.64 -7.09 -8.29
C ALA A 125 -18.61 -6.18 -7.59
N LEU A 126 -17.34 -6.60 -7.52
CA LEU A 126 -16.27 -5.76 -6.97
C LEU A 126 -16.08 -4.48 -7.78
N LEU A 127 -15.96 -4.60 -9.11
CA LEU A 127 -15.83 -3.44 -9.99
C LEU A 127 -17.04 -2.51 -9.89
N GLY A 128 -18.25 -3.08 -9.83
CA GLY A 128 -19.48 -2.32 -9.62
C GLY A 128 -19.46 -1.52 -8.31
N ARG A 129 -19.04 -2.14 -7.20
CA ARG A 129 -18.88 -1.44 -5.89
C ARG A 129 -17.86 -0.30 -5.95
N LEU A 130 -16.84 -0.43 -6.78
CA LEU A 130 -15.83 0.60 -6.99
C LEU A 130 -16.27 1.69 -8.00
N GLY A 131 -17.53 1.65 -8.47
CA GLY A 131 -18.07 2.61 -9.42
C GLY A 131 -17.55 2.45 -10.84
N LEU A 132 -17.23 1.20 -11.21
CA LEU A 132 -16.76 0.82 -12.54
C LEU A 132 -17.78 -0.05 -13.29
N ALA A 133 -19.05 -0.05 -12.86
CA ALA A 133 -20.12 -0.77 -13.53
C ALA A 133 -20.27 -0.31 -14.98
N GLY A 134 -20.30 -1.26 -15.92
CA GLY A 134 -20.35 -1.02 -17.37
C GLY A 134 -18.99 -0.68 -18.00
N LEU A 135 -17.90 -0.69 -17.21
CA LEU A 135 -16.53 -0.43 -17.69
C LEU A 135 -15.62 -1.65 -17.58
N GLU A 136 -16.16 -2.79 -17.16
CA GLU A 136 -15.39 -3.99 -16.84
C GLU A 136 -14.57 -4.51 -18.00
N ASP A 137 -15.15 -4.45 -19.20
CA ASP A 137 -14.57 -4.95 -20.45
C ASP A 137 -13.91 -3.85 -21.31
N ILE A 138 -13.75 -2.64 -20.75
CA ILE A 138 -13.07 -1.53 -21.41
C ILE A 138 -11.56 -1.61 -21.13
N PRO A 139 -10.68 -1.54 -22.15
CA PRO A 139 -9.23 -1.45 -21.94
C PRO A 139 -8.86 -0.28 -21.03
N CYS A 140 -8.00 -0.52 -20.06
CA CYS A 140 -7.70 0.47 -19.02
C CYS A 140 -7.12 1.78 -19.56
N ARG A 141 -6.42 1.76 -20.71
CA ARG A 141 -5.95 2.98 -21.41
C ARG A 141 -7.09 3.94 -21.78
N MET A 142 -8.33 3.45 -21.92
CA MET A 142 -9.50 4.26 -22.26
C MET A 142 -10.24 4.80 -21.03
N LEU A 143 -9.85 4.36 -19.85
CA LEU A 143 -10.42 4.81 -18.59
C LEU A 143 -9.78 6.14 -18.16
N SER A 144 -10.56 6.97 -17.45
CA SER A 144 -10.02 8.17 -16.80
C SER A 144 -9.01 7.80 -15.72
N ALA A 145 -8.14 8.75 -15.32
CA ALA A 145 -7.15 8.53 -14.26
C ALA A 145 -7.80 8.05 -12.94
N GLY A 146 -8.95 8.60 -12.58
CA GLY A 146 -9.71 8.17 -11.40
C GLY A 146 -10.26 6.75 -11.53
N GLN A 147 -10.75 6.36 -12.71
CA GLN A 147 -11.21 5.01 -12.99
C GLN A 147 -10.03 4.01 -12.95
N GLN A 148 -8.90 4.35 -13.56
CA GLN A 148 -7.67 3.55 -13.48
C GLN A 148 -7.20 3.40 -12.02
N ARG A 149 -7.28 4.48 -11.22
CA ARG A 149 -6.95 4.42 -9.79
C ARG A 149 -7.85 3.45 -9.04
N ARG A 150 -9.16 3.45 -9.32
CA ARG A 150 -10.12 2.50 -8.73
C ARG A 150 -9.81 1.06 -9.12
N VAL A 151 -9.45 0.79 -10.38
CA VAL A 151 -8.99 -0.54 -10.82
C VAL A 151 -7.77 -0.98 -10.02
N SER A 152 -6.76 -0.11 -9.88
CA SER A 152 -5.56 -0.40 -9.09
C SER A 152 -5.87 -0.73 -7.63
N LEU A 153 -6.76 0.05 -7.00
CA LEU A 153 -7.16 -0.12 -5.61
C LEU A 153 -7.99 -1.40 -5.38
N ALA A 154 -8.63 -1.96 -6.41
CA ALA A 154 -9.38 -3.22 -6.30
C ALA A 154 -8.53 -4.37 -5.74
N ARG A 155 -7.19 -4.31 -5.90
CA ARG A 155 -6.25 -5.29 -5.33
C ARG A 155 -6.40 -5.45 -3.82
N LEU A 156 -6.77 -4.39 -3.10
CA LEU A 156 -6.94 -4.41 -1.66
C LEU A 156 -8.05 -5.36 -1.21
N TRP A 157 -9.08 -5.59 -2.05
CA TRP A 157 -10.23 -6.43 -1.69
C TRP A 157 -9.95 -7.93 -1.75
N PHE A 158 -8.89 -8.34 -2.41
CA PHE A 158 -8.47 -9.75 -2.45
C PHE A 158 -7.04 -9.96 -1.98
N SER A 159 -6.36 -8.90 -1.55
CA SER A 159 -5.06 -9.02 -0.88
C SER A 159 -5.22 -9.80 0.42
N GLN A 160 -4.35 -10.78 0.61
CA GLN A 160 -4.25 -11.55 1.85
C GLN A 160 -3.13 -11.03 2.76
N GLY A 161 -2.35 -10.05 2.27
CA GLY A 161 -1.23 -9.47 2.99
C GLY A 161 -1.66 -8.63 4.19
N GLN A 162 -0.88 -8.71 5.26
CA GLN A 162 -1.10 -7.97 6.50
C GLN A 162 -0.66 -6.50 6.38
N LEU A 163 0.30 -6.21 5.51
CA LEU A 163 0.85 -4.87 5.33
C LEU A 163 0.39 -4.25 4.01
N TRP A 164 -0.27 -3.10 4.10
CA TRP A 164 -0.57 -2.28 2.94
C TRP A 164 0.32 -1.03 2.93
N ILE A 165 1.05 -0.82 1.83
CA ILE A 165 1.85 0.39 1.60
C ILE A 165 1.26 1.13 0.40
N LEU A 166 0.74 2.33 0.63
CA LEU A 166 -0.10 3.05 -0.33
C LEU A 166 0.42 4.47 -0.56
N ASP A 167 0.76 4.80 -1.82
CA ASP A 167 1.20 6.14 -2.18
C ASP A 167 0.03 6.94 -2.76
N GLU A 168 -0.43 7.96 -2.01
CA GLU A 168 -1.56 8.83 -2.35
C GLU A 168 -2.83 8.07 -2.79
N PRO A 169 -3.37 7.13 -1.97
CA PRO A 169 -4.46 6.24 -2.40
C PRO A 169 -5.76 6.98 -2.75
N PHE A 170 -5.97 8.19 -2.23
CA PHE A 170 -7.21 8.96 -2.42
C PHE A 170 -7.17 9.90 -3.64
N THR A 171 -6.03 10.02 -4.32
CA THR A 171 -5.89 10.90 -5.48
C THR A 171 -6.84 10.50 -6.60
N ALA A 172 -7.51 11.48 -7.20
CA ALA A 172 -8.48 11.34 -8.28
C ALA A 172 -9.75 10.51 -7.92
N LEU A 173 -10.03 10.31 -6.63
CA LEU A 173 -11.26 9.68 -6.15
C LEU A 173 -12.31 10.74 -5.76
N ASP A 174 -13.58 10.41 -5.98
CA ASP A 174 -14.69 11.16 -5.43
C ASP A 174 -14.96 10.78 -3.95
N GLN A 175 -15.81 11.54 -3.28
CA GLN A 175 -16.13 11.36 -1.87
C GLN A 175 -16.69 9.97 -1.55
N THR A 176 -17.49 9.41 -2.46
CA THR A 176 -18.09 8.07 -2.29
C THR A 176 -17.02 6.99 -2.31
N ALA A 177 -16.08 7.06 -3.27
CA ALA A 177 -14.96 6.12 -3.37
C ALA A 177 -14.00 6.27 -2.18
N ILE A 178 -13.75 7.50 -1.70
CA ILE A 178 -12.95 7.76 -0.51
C ILE A 178 -13.59 7.10 0.72
N ALA A 179 -14.89 7.30 0.93
CA ALA A 179 -15.61 6.70 2.08
C ALA A 179 -15.56 5.17 2.04
N LEU A 180 -15.77 4.57 0.86
CA LEU A 180 -15.67 3.13 0.66
C LEU A 180 -14.27 2.59 0.99
N LEU A 181 -13.23 3.28 0.52
CA LEU A 181 -11.84 2.90 0.76
C LEU A 181 -11.48 3.02 2.24
N GLN A 182 -11.90 4.12 2.90
CA GLN A 182 -11.68 4.32 4.33
C GLN A 182 -12.38 3.23 5.17
N GLN A 183 -13.60 2.86 4.82
CA GLN A 183 -14.29 1.74 5.48
C GLN A 183 -13.52 0.42 5.31
N HIS A 184 -12.97 0.18 4.13
CA HIS A 184 -12.16 -1.01 3.87
C HIS A 184 -10.85 -1.00 4.66
N PHE A 185 -10.21 0.16 4.82
CA PHE A 185 -9.04 0.32 5.70
C PHE A 185 -9.37 -0.05 7.14
N LEU A 186 -10.50 0.46 7.68
CA LEU A 186 -10.92 0.11 9.03
C LEU A 186 -11.11 -1.39 9.23
N GLN A 187 -11.71 -2.07 8.26
CA GLN A 187 -11.88 -3.52 8.31
C GLN A 187 -10.54 -4.28 8.31
N HIS A 188 -9.56 -3.80 7.53
CA HIS A 188 -8.23 -4.38 7.48
C HIS A 188 -7.51 -4.22 8.83
N LEU A 189 -7.50 -3.01 9.39
CA LEU A 189 -6.89 -2.69 10.67
C LEU A 189 -7.53 -3.46 11.83
N GLN A 190 -8.87 -3.61 11.85
CA GLN A 190 -9.59 -4.38 12.86
C GLN A 190 -9.24 -5.87 12.86
N ARG A 191 -8.77 -6.40 11.72
CA ARG A 191 -8.30 -7.79 11.58
C ARG A 191 -6.81 -7.96 11.94
N GLY A 192 -6.17 -6.92 12.47
CA GLY A 192 -4.76 -6.90 12.82
C GLY A 192 -3.82 -6.51 11.69
N GLY A 193 -4.33 -6.22 10.49
CA GLY A 193 -3.51 -5.68 9.41
C GLY A 193 -2.97 -4.29 9.73
N CYS A 194 -1.97 -3.82 9.01
CA CYS A 194 -1.42 -2.48 9.16
C CYS A 194 -1.31 -1.75 7.82
N ILE A 195 -1.35 -0.44 7.88
CA ILE A 195 -1.33 0.42 6.70
C ILE A 195 -0.28 1.51 6.88
N VAL A 196 0.61 1.67 5.89
CA VAL A 196 1.49 2.82 5.75
C VAL A 196 1.06 3.58 4.51
N LEU A 197 0.73 4.86 4.63
CA LEU A 197 0.28 5.62 3.48
C LEU A 197 0.80 7.06 3.47
N THR A 198 0.88 7.62 2.27
CA THR A 198 0.98 9.06 2.05
C THR A 198 -0.38 9.62 1.69
N THR A 199 -0.69 10.82 2.13
CA THR A 199 -1.86 11.56 1.65
C THR A 199 -1.77 13.03 2.01
N HIS A 200 -2.32 13.89 1.14
CA HIS A 200 -2.55 15.30 1.41
C HIS A 200 -3.95 15.58 1.97
N GLN A 201 -4.81 14.57 1.97
CA GLN A 201 -6.16 14.69 2.52
C GLN A 201 -6.17 14.43 4.02
N SER A 202 -7.05 15.13 4.74
CA SER A 202 -7.31 14.82 6.13
C SER A 202 -8.00 13.45 6.22
N LEU A 203 -7.41 12.54 6.99
CA LEU A 203 -8.03 11.26 7.28
C LEU A 203 -9.17 11.50 8.29
N SER A 204 -10.41 11.30 7.86
CA SER A 204 -11.59 11.35 8.73
C SER A 204 -11.79 10.06 9.53
N LEU A 205 -10.75 9.21 9.59
CA LEU A 205 -10.75 7.97 10.34
C LEU A 205 -10.59 8.28 11.84
N GLN A 206 -11.65 8.13 12.61
CA GLN A 206 -11.58 8.07 14.07
C GLN A 206 -10.99 6.71 14.48
N TYR A 207 -9.69 6.55 14.30
CA TYR A 207 -9.00 5.33 14.66
C TYR A 207 -7.98 5.59 15.77
N ALA A 208 -8.05 4.78 16.84
CA ALA A 208 -7.23 4.98 18.03
C ALA A 208 -5.72 4.76 17.83
N GLN A 209 -5.32 4.09 16.73
CA GLN A 209 -3.93 3.74 16.40
C GLN A 209 -3.44 4.44 15.12
N LEU A 210 -3.77 5.72 14.98
CA LEU A 210 -3.24 6.56 13.92
C LEU A 210 -1.91 7.18 14.40
N SER A 211 -0.82 6.86 13.72
CA SER A 211 0.47 7.51 13.89
C SER A 211 0.82 8.38 12.69
N LYS A 212 1.62 9.41 12.91
CA LYS A 212 2.06 10.32 11.86
C LYS A 212 3.57 10.48 11.93
N LEU A 213 4.25 10.18 10.82
CA LEU A 213 5.66 10.48 10.61
C LEU A 213 5.78 11.66 9.64
N GLU A 214 6.43 12.74 10.05
CA GLU A 214 6.64 13.91 9.21
C GLU A 214 8.07 13.95 8.67
N LEU A 215 8.21 13.88 7.34
CA LEU A 215 9.50 14.06 6.68
C LEU A 215 9.81 15.54 6.49
N ALA A 216 10.92 15.98 7.08
CA ALA A 216 11.44 17.32 6.88
C ALA A 216 11.95 17.46 5.44
N TYR A 217 11.56 18.55 4.77
CA TYR A 217 12.14 18.88 3.46
C TYR A 217 13.57 19.40 3.67
N ARG A 218 14.54 18.76 3.02
CA ARG A 218 15.95 19.18 3.03
C ARG A 218 16.31 19.79 1.68
N TRP A 219 17.09 20.89 1.70
CA TRP A 219 17.53 21.62 0.50
C TRP A 219 18.73 20.94 -0.15
#